data_dabb8f8842e0c97224dd3a3cdf373460
#
_entry.id   dabb8f8842e0c97224dd3a3cdf373460
#
_cell.length_a   1.000
_cell.length_b   1.000
_cell.length_c   1.000
_cell.angle_alpha   90.00
_cell.angle_beta   90.00
_cell.angle_gamma   90.00
#
_symmetry.space_group_name_H-M   'P 1'
#
loop_
_entity.id
_entity.type
_entity.pdbx_description
1 polymer ?
#
loop_
_entity_poly.entity_id
_entity_poly.type
_entity_poly.pdbx_seq_one_letter_code
_entity_poly.pdbx_strand_id
1 'polypeptide(L)'
;MADKLRILGIDPGSRLTGFGVLDFKANSPTYVTSGTVQSTDGEFPHRLKIIFESVSQIVTKYQPNVVAIESVFVHRNAGSSLKLGHARSAALCATFNSDV
;
A
#
# COMPACT_ATOMS: atom_id res chain seq x y z
N MET A 1 9.42 -17.05 21.99
CA MET A 1 9.74 -15.92 21.17
C MET A 1 9.11 -16.05 19.81
N ALA A 2 8.29 -15.13 19.50
CA ALA A 2 7.66 -15.12 18.23
C ALA A 2 8.63 -14.57 17.19
N ASP A 3 8.93 -15.39 16.21
CA ASP A 3 9.85 -14.99 15.16
C ASP A 3 9.10 -14.72 13.86
N LYS A 4 7.81 -14.42 14.00
CA LYS A 4 6.99 -14.11 12.85
C LYS A 4 7.12 -12.64 12.51
N LEU A 5 7.43 -12.37 11.24
CA LEU A 5 7.48 -11.02 10.70
C LEU A 5 6.36 -10.90 9.68
N ARG A 6 5.45 -9.97 9.91
CA ARG A 6 4.38 -9.72 8.96
C ARG A 6 4.74 -8.54 8.08
N ILE A 7 4.68 -8.74 6.78
CA ILE A 7 5.07 -7.76 5.78
C ILE A 7 3.86 -7.40 4.94
N LEU A 8 3.60 -6.10 4.81
CA LEU A 8 2.63 -5.57 3.87
C LEU A 8 3.39 -5.00 2.69
N GLY A 9 3.16 -5.55 1.51
CA GLY A 9 3.70 -5.01 0.26
C GLY A 9 2.64 -4.19 -0.45
N ILE A 10 3.01 -3.04 -0.97
CA ILE A 10 2.09 -2.15 -1.68
C ILE A 10 2.68 -1.78 -3.03
N ASP A 11 1.88 -1.99 -4.07
CA ASP A 11 2.18 -1.56 -5.43
C ASP A 11 1.23 -0.43 -5.77
N PRO A 12 1.67 0.84 -5.59
CA PRO A 12 0.77 1.97 -5.72
C PRO A 12 0.43 2.28 -7.18
N GLY A 13 -0.82 2.64 -7.40
CA GLY A 13 -1.28 3.12 -8.69
C GLY A 13 -2.33 4.20 -8.49
N SER A 14 -2.46 5.10 -9.44
CA SER A 14 -3.42 6.19 -9.32
C SER A 14 -4.86 5.74 -9.50
N ARG A 15 -5.09 4.58 -10.10
CA ARG A 15 -6.42 4.00 -10.30
C ARG A 15 -6.58 2.69 -9.58
N LEU A 16 -5.51 1.93 -9.45
CA LEU A 16 -5.52 0.61 -8.85
C LEU A 16 -4.26 0.45 -8.02
N THR A 17 -4.42 0.17 -6.74
CA THR A 17 -3.31 -0.10 -5.84
C THR A 17 -3.36 -1.55 -5.43
N GLY A 18 -2.31 -2.29 -5.72
CA GLY A 18 -2.20 -3.68 -5.31
C GLY A 18 -1.57 -3.79 -3.95
N PHE A 19 -1.96 -4.81 -3.18
CA PHE A 19 -1.31 -5.09 -1.91
C PHE A 19 -1.27 -6.59 -1.63
N GLY A 20 -0.31 -6.97 -0.81
CA GLY A 20 -0.20 -8.34 -0.33
C GLY A 20 0.34 -8.36 1.08
N VAL A 21 -0.12 -9.31 1.86
CA VAL A 21 0.36 -9.53 3.23
C VAL A 21 0.94 -10.92 3.33
N LEU A 22 2.17 -10.99 3.79
CA LEU A 22 2.88 -12.25 4.01
C LEU A 22 3.35 -12.33 5.45
N ASP A 23 3.34 -13.54 5.99
CA ASP A 23 4.03 -13.82 7.23
C ASP A 23 5.32 -14.56 6.91
N PHE A 24 6.41 -14.08 7.49
CA PHE A 24 7.71 -14.75 7.43
C PHE A 24 7.99 -15.35 8.78
N LYS A 25 8.15 -16.67 8.80
CA LYS A 25 8.48 -17.39 10.02
C LYS A 25 9.53 -18.42 9.67
N ALA A 26 10.68 -18.38 10.37
CA ALA A 26 11.80 -19.29 10.13
C ALA A 26 12.20 -19.32 8.65
N ASN A 27 12.29 -18.15 8.03
CA ASN A 27 12.65 -17.97 6.61
C ASN A 27 11.66 -18.60 5.63
N SER A 28 10.45 -18.88 6.09
CA SER A 28 9.42 -19.48 5.23
C SER A 28 8.27 -18.50 5.08
N PRO A 29 7.98 -18.02 3.86
CA PRO A 29 6.86 -17.11 3.66
C PRO A 29 5.54 -17.87 3.64
N THR A 30 4.52 -17.26 4.26
CA THR A 30 3.17 -17.78 4.25
C THR A 30 2.23 -16.69 3.78
N TYR A 31 1.42 -17.00 2.79
CA TYR A 31 0.42 -16.09 2.27
C TYR A 31 -0.66 -15.83 3.33
N VAL A 32 -0.98 -14.54 3.56
CA VAL A 32 -2.06 -14.16 4.46
C VAL A 32 -3.25 -13.65 3.65
N THR A 33 -3.03 -12.62 2.85
CA THR A 33 -4.07 -12.05 2.00
C THR A 33 -3.45 -11.20 0.91
N SER A 34 -4.25 -10.88 -0.09
CA SER A 34 -3.87 -9.92 -1.11
C SER A 34 -5.14 -9.34 -1.73
N GLY A 35 -4.97 -8.26 -2.47
CA GLY A 35 -6.10 -7.66 -3.14
C GLY A 35 -5.70 -6.38 -3.84
N THR A 36 -6.74 -5.64 -4.25
CA THR A 36 -6.56 -4.36 -4.92
C THR A 36 -7.52 -3.34 -4.33
N VAL A 37 -7.07 -2.09 -4.36
CA VAL A 37 -7.89 -0.94 -3.98
C VAL A 37 -8.17 -0.17 -5.26
N GLN A 38 -9.44 -0.05 -5.64
CA GLN A 38 -9.84 0.75 -6.78
C GLN A 38 -10.10 2.18 -6.34
N SER A 39 -9.47 3.13 -7.03
CA SER A 39 -9.59 4.56 -6.72
C SER A 39 -9.88 5.34 -7.99
N THR A 40 -10.92 4.92 -8.72
CA THR A 40 -11.30 5.52 -9.99
C THR A 40 -12.48 6.49 -9.87
N ASP A 41 -13.07 6.58 -8.69
CA ASP A 41 -14.30 7.33 -8.47
C ASP A 41 -14.01 8.77 -8.09
N GLY A 42 -14.66 9.70 -8.80
CA GLY A 42 -14.62 11.10 -8.42
C GLY A 42 -13.37 11.83 -8.85
N GLU A 43 -13.21 13.01 -8.29
CA GLU A 43 -12.07 13.89 -8.54
C GLU A 43 -10.79 13.30 -7.95
N PHE A 44 -9.64 13.72 -8.46
CA PHE A 44 -8.36 13.15 -8.04
C PHE A 44 -8.12 13.23 -6.52
N PRO A 45 -8.40 14.37 -5.85
CA PRO A 45 -8.23 14.38 -4.38
C PRO A 45 -9.09 13.34 -3.67
N HIS A 46 -10.30 13.10 -4.13
CA HIS A 46 -11.15 12.06 -3.57
C HIS A 46 -10.56 10.67 -3.81
N ARG A 47 -9.96 10.46 -4.96
CA ARG A 47 -9.30 9.20 -5.27
C ARG A 47 -8.12 8.94 -4.33
N LEU A 48 -7.37 9.97 -3.97
CA LEU A 48 -6.30 9.85 -2.99
C LEU A 48 -6.85 9.52 -1.60
N LYS A 49 -8.00 10.08 -1.24
CA LYS A 49 -8.66 9.76 0.01
C LYS A 49 -9.04 8.28 0.07
N ILE A 50 -9.55 7.72 -1.03
CA ILE A 50 -9.89 6.30 -1.10
C ILE A 50 -8.65 5.44 -0.84
N ILE A 51 -7.53 5.77 -1.47
CA ILE A 51 -6.27 5.06 -1.26
C ILE A 51 -5.86 5.13 0.22
N PHE A 52 -5.87 6.34 0.78
CA PHE A 52 -5.45 6.56 2.15
C PHE A 52 -6.31 5.76 3.13
N GLU A 53 -7.63 5.85 3.00
CA GLU A 53 -8.55 5.18 3.90
C GLU A 53 -8.47 3.66 3.78
N SER A 54 -8.37 3.17 2.54
CA SER A 54 -8.31 1.72 2.31
C SER A 54 -7.02 1.11 2.85
N VAL A 55 -5.89 1.76 2.61
CA VAL A 55 -4.61 1.28 3.14
C VAL A 55 -4.59 1.38 4.66
N SER A 56 -5.15 2.45 5.22
CA SER A 56 -5.27 2.58 6.68
C SER A 56 -6.04 1.43 7.29
N GLN A 57 -7.13 1.01 6.65
CA GLN A 57 -7.93 -0.14 7.12
C GLN A 57 -7.13 -1.44 7.04
N ILE A 58 -6.36 -1.62 5.98
CA ILE A 58 -5.51 -2.81 5.82
C ILE A 58 -4.47 -2.87 6.94
N VAL A 59 -3.81 -1.76 7.20
CA VAL A 59 -2.79 -1.69 8.26
C VAL A 59 -3.42 -1.98 9.62
N THR A 60 -4.58 -1.41 9.90
CA THR A 60 -5.27 -1.64 11.16
C THR A 60 -5.68 -3.10 11.32
N LYS A 61 -6.20 -3.69 10.26
CA LYS A 61 -6.70 -5.07 10.31
C LYS A 61 -5.59 -6.09 10.45
N TYR A 62 -4.50 -5.92 9.69
CA TYR A 62 -3.47 -6.95 9.61
C TYR A 62 -2.25 -6.66 10.47
N GLN A 63 -2.06 -5.42 10.91
CA GLN A 63 -0.99 -5.00 11.82
C GLN A 63 0.39 -5.49 11.39
N PRO A 64 0.86 -5.09 10.21
CA PRO A 64 2.17 -5.53 9.72
C PRO A 64 3.29 -4.95 10.56
N ASN A 65 4.40 -5.67 10.61
CA ASN A 65 5.63 -5.19 11.25
C ASN A 65 6.45 -4.33 10.30
N VAL A 66 6.33 -4.60 9.00
CA VAL A 66 7.13 -3.93 7.97
C VAL A 66 6.20 -3.64 6.80
N VAL A 67 6.40 -2.47 6.20
CA VAL A 67 5.74 -2.10 4.96
C VAL A 67 6.80 -1.93 3.88
N ALA A 68 6.62 -2.62 2.77
CA ALA A 68 7.42 -2.45 1.57
C ALA A 68 6.54 -1.79 0.50
N ILE A 69 6.97 -0.65 0.02
CA ILE A 69 6.22 0.06 -1.00
C ILE A 69 7.09 0.26 -2.23
N GLU A 70 6.54 -0.06 -3.39
CA GLU A 70 7.28 0.01 -4.62
C GLU A 70 7.58 1.44 -5.00
N SER A 71 8.78 1.68 -5.52
CA SER A 71 9.17 2.99 -6.01
C SER A 71 8.45 3.29 -7.32
N VAL A 72 8.10 4.56 -7.51
CA VAL A 72 7.46 4.97 -8.75
C VAL A 72 8.51 5.23 -9.82
N PHE A 73 8.14 4.96 -11.07
CA PHE A 73 8.98 5.25 -12.21
C PHE A 73 8.53 6.52 -12.88
N VAL A 74 9.47 7.21 -13.52
CA VAL A 74 9.16 8.40 -14.30
C VAL A 74 8.58 7.95 -15.64
N HIS A 75 7.36 8.39 -15.92
CA HIS A 75 6.71 8.14 -17.20
C HIS A 75 7.02 9.25 -18.18
N ARG A 76 6.74 9.00 -19.46
CA ARG A 76 6.86 10.05 -20.49
C ARG A 76 5.93 11.20 -20.20
N ASN A 77 4.74 10.90 -19.69
CA ASN A 77 3.75 11.91 -19.34
C ASN A 77 3.99 12.38 -17.91
N ALA A 78 4.38 13.65 -17.76
CA ALA A 78 4.68 14.23 -16.46
C ALA A 78 3.46 14.24 -15.54
N GLY A 79 2.27 14.45 -16.11
CA GLY A 79 1.03 14.44 -15.32
C GLY A 79 0.75 13.07 -14.73
N SER A 80 0.99 12.01 -15.50
CA SER A 80 0.82 10.63 -15.01
C SER A 80 1.85 10.31 -13.93
N SER A 81 3.08 10.77 -14.07
CA SER A 81 4.11 10.57 -13.05
C SER A 81 3.75 11.26 -11.74
N LEU A 82 3.21 12.48 -11.83
CA LEU A 82 2.77 13.23 -10.66
C LEU A 82 1.61 12.52 -9.95
N LYS A 83 0.61 12.07 -10.69
CA LYS A 83 -0.52 11.35 -10.11
C LYS A 83 -0.07 10.07 -9.41
N LEU A 84 0.87 9.35 -10.02
CA LEU A 84 1.41 8.13 -9.42
C LEU A 84 2.18 8.45 -8.15
N GLY A 85 2.97 9.53 -8.15
CA GLY A 85 3.68 9.98 -6.96
C GLY A 85 2.75 10.35 -5.82
N HIS A 86 1.66 11.04 -6.13
CA HIS A 86 0.65 11.38 -5.12
C HIS A 86 -0.03 10.12 -4.57
N ALA A 87 -0.37 9.18 -5.44
CA ALA A 87 -0.98 7.92 -5.01
C ALA A 87 -0.04 7.14 -4.10
N ARG A 88 1.24 7.10 -4.44
CA ARG A 88 2.25 6.46 -3.60
C ARG A 88 2.34 7.12 -2.23
N SER A 89 2.33 8.46 -2.20
CA SER A 89 2.38 9.20 -0.94
C SER A 89 1.14 8.96 -0.09
N ALA A 90 -0.03 8.90 -0.70
CA ALA A 90 -1.26 8.61 0.03
C ALA A 90 -1.21 7.23 0.69
N ALA A 91 -0.72 6.22 -0.04
CA ALA A 91 -0.57 4.87 0.49
C ALA A 91 0.47 4.83 1.60
N LEU A 92 1.60 5.52 1.41
CA LEU A 92 2.67 5.54 2.40
C LEU A 92 2.22 6.23 3.69
N CYS A 93 1.59 7.40 3.57
CA CYS A 93 1.12 8.15 4.74
C CYS A 93 0.08 7.36 5.54
N ALA A 94 -0.68 6.51 4.89
CA ALA A 94 -1.69 5.69 5.54
C ALA A 94 -1.09 4.69 6.53
N THR A 95 0.20 4.42 6.45
CA THR A 95 0.89 3.50 7.35
C THR A 95 1.42 4.18 8.61
N PHE A 96 1.38 5.52 8.68
CA PHE A 96 2.06 6.27 9.73
C PHE A 96 1.37 6.22 11.09
N ASN A 97 0.12 5.79 11.14
CA ASN A 97 -0.64 5.74 12.40
C ASN A 97 -0.46 4.43 13.16
N SER A 98 0.52 3.63 12.78
CA SER A 98 0.81 2.37 13.44
C SER A 98 2.30 2.28 13.73
N ASP A 99 2.69 1.28 14.51
CA ASP A 99 4.09 1.05 14.88
C ASP A 99 4.84 0.28 13.78
N VAL A 100 4.58 0.64 12.57
CA VAL A 100 5.21 -0.02 11.43
C VAL A 100 6.59 0.55 11.17
#